data_d4bfbe459b00ffcb1d1bc3c784a2526b
#
_entry.id   d4bfbe459b00ffcb1d1bc3c784a2526b
#
_cell.length_a   1.000
_cell.length_b   1.000
_cell.length_c   1.000
_cell.angle_alpha   90.00
_cell.angle_beta   90.00
_cell.angle_gamma   90.00
#
_symmetry.space_group_name_H-M   'P 1'
#
loop_
_entity.id
_entity.type
_entity.pdbx_description
1 polymer ?
#
loop_
_entity_poly.entity_id
_entity_poly.type
_entity_poly.pdbx_seq_one_letter_code
_entity_poly.pdbx_strand_id
1 'polypeptide(L)'
;MTKLIELFNALMKYKLIKRPKCFLILILILGVLGVPKYMNMIVENGLKKVLIEKLNHSNKLIKYRAEISSDIDACLKDLGHKINADRVFLGEFSNTVTGTSGLHFFYYTINNEYDKPGIIPIAKQHQKQNCSNLKIISSVVKNKVLAIKNIEDIKDSDPITYYTVKANGTKQLFLMYFELPDETPIGFIGASYEKNSFYSETDIFYEMSVSLRNLQRLFEYDKKEK
;
A
#
# COMPACT_ATOMS: atom_id res chain seq x y z
N MET A 1 -10.01 -41.97 -18.18
CA MET A 1 -10.75 -41.17 -17.18
C MET A 1 -12.10 -41.81 -16.83
N THR A 2 -12.92 -42.19 -17.80
CA THR A 2 -14.24 -42.85 -17.62
C THR A 2 -14.23 -44.05 -16.67
N LYS A 3 -13.31 -44.99 -16.84
CA LYS A 3 -13.20 -46.18 -16.00
C LYS A 3 -12.88 -45.87 -14.50
N LEU A 4 -12.18 -44.79 -14.21
CA LEU A 4 -11.86 -44.39 -12.83
C LEU A 4 -13.08 -43.76 -12.13
N ILE A 5 -13.88 -43.02 -12.89
CA ILE A 5 -15.13 -42.42 -12.41
C ILE A 5 -16.16 -43.52 -12.17
N GLU A 6 -16.25 -44.51 -13.07
CA GLU A 6 -17.11 -45.68 -12.90
C GLU A 6 -16.72 -46.50 -11.66
N LEU A 7 -15.41 -46.72 -11.45
CA LEU A 7 -14.89 -47.42 -10.26
C LEU A 7 -15.22 -46.64 -8.96
N PHE A 8 -15.04 -45.34 -8.98
CA PHE A 8 -15.35 -44.47 -7.84
C PHE A 8 -16.84 -44.49 -7.51
N ASN A 9 -17.69 -44.38 -8.52
CA ASN A 9 -19.15 -44.44 -8.36
C ASN A 9 -19.61 -45.82 -7.85
N ALA A 10 -18.98 -46.93 -8.34
CA ALA A 10 -19.25 -48.28 -7.83
C ALA A 10 -18.85 -48.41 -6.34
N LEU A 11 -17.67 -47.89 -5.94
CA LEU A 11 -17.19 -47.92 -4.55
C LEU A 11 -18.09 -47.09 -3.61
N MET A 12 -18.60 -45.94 -4.08
CA MET A 12 -19.59 -45.13 -3.34
C MET A 12 -20.92 -45.86 -3.15
N LYS A 13 -21.41 -46.52 -4.22
CA LYS A 13 -22.67 -47.31 -4.20
C LYS A 13 -22.66 -48.47 -3.22
N TYR A 14 -21.52 -49.14 -3.04
CA TYR A 14 -21.34 -50.25 -2.12
C TYR A 14 -20.99 -49.87 -0.68
N LYS A 15 -21.05 -48.57 -0.30
CA LYS A 15 -20.70 -48.08 1.05
C LYS A 15 -19.32 -48.52 1.57
N LEU A 16 -18.42 -48.99 0.71
CA LEU A 16 -17.10 -49.48 1.08
C LEU A 16 -16.20 -48.37 1.68
N ILE A 17 -16.47 -47.13 1.31
CA ILE A 17 -15.70 -45.96 1.81
C ILE A 17 -15.99 -45.65 3.29
N LYS A 18 -17.10 -46.14 3.85
CA LYS A 18 -17.43 -45.94 5.28
C LYS A 18 -16.58 -46.79 6.25
N ARG A 19 -15.78 -47.73 5.75
CA ARG A 19 -14.88 -48.54 6.57
C ARG A 19 -13.44 -47.99 6.47
N PRO A 20 -12.79 -47.60 7.59
CA PRO A 20 -11.48 -46.95 7.54
C PRO A 20 -10.41 -47.78 6.86
N LYS A 21 -10.48 -49.10 6.96
CA LYS A 21 -9.55 -50.04 6.28
C LYS A 21 -9.72 -50.00 4.76
N CYS A 22 -10.93 -49.91 4.26
CA CYS A 22 -11.19 -49.86 2.82
C CYS A 22 -10.79 -48.49 2.21
N PHE A 23 -10.90 -47.40 2.99
CA PHE A 23 -10.41 -46.08 2.61
C PHE A 23 -8.88 -46.04 2.47
N LEU A 24 -8.17 -46.66 3.41
CA LEU A 24 -6.71 -46.81 3.33
C LEU A 24 -6.24 -47.62 2.12
N ILE A 25 -6.94 -48.73 1.80
CA ILE A 25 -6.65 -49.55 0.63
C ILE A 25 -6.92 -48.75 -0.65
N LEU A 26 -8.01 -47.95 -0.70
CA LEU A 26 -8.31 -47.07 -1.83
C LEU A 26 -7.21 -46.00 -2.05
N ILE A 27 -6.71 -45.40 -0.96
CA ILE A 27 -5.58 -44.44 -1.02
C ILE A 27 -4.32 -45.11 -1.55
N LEU A 28 -4.04 -46.35 -1.09
CA LEU A 28 -2.88 -47.13 -1.56
C LEU A 28 -3.01 -47.47 -3.05
N ILE A 29 -4.17 -47.94 -3.49
CA ILE A 29 -4.45 -48.25 -4.90
C ILE A 29 -4.34 -47.00 -5.76
N LEU A 30 -4.89 -45.88 -5.33
CA LEU A 30 -4.79 -44.59 -6.02
C LEU A 30 -3.34 -44.08 -6.03
N GLY A 31 -2.56 -44.32 -4.98
CA GLY A 31 -1.12 -44.01 -4.90
C GLY A 31 -0.27 -44.79 -5.89
N VAL A 32 -0.57 -46.10 -6.05
CA VAL A 32 0.15 -47.02 -6.95
C VAL A 32 -0.25 -46.80 -8.43
N LEU A 33 -1.51 -46.42 -8.71
CA LEU A 33 -2.04 -46.20 -10.07
C LEU A 33 -1.67 -44.88 -10.71
N GLY A 34 -0.70 -44.16 -10.17
CA GLY A 34 -0.18 -42.92 -10.77
C GLY A 34 -1.02 -41.66 -10.51
N VAL A 35 -1.88 -41.69 -9.47
CA VAL A 35 -2.62 -40.50 -8.99
C VAL A 35 -1.69 -39.31 -8.71
N PRO A 36 -0.42 -39.49 -8.26
CA PRO A 36 0.51 -38.38 -8.13
C PRO A 36 0.63 -37.53 -9.40
N LYS A 37 0.60 -38.15 -10.57
CA LYS A 37 0.70 -37.43 -11.85
C LYS A 37 -0.54 -36.57 -12.14
N TYR A 38 -1.73 -37.07 -11.80
CA TYR A 38 -3.00 -36.33 -11.99
C TYR A 38 -3.20 -35.27 -10.88
N MET A 39 -2.80 -35.59 -9.64
CA MET A 39 -2.81 -34.61 -8.56
C MET A 39 -1.88 -33.45 -8.84
N ASN A 40 -0.66 -33.69 -9.31
CA ASN A 40 0.28 -32.64 -9.69
C ASN A 40 -0.30 -31.79 -10.84
N MET A 41 -0.92 -32.40 -11.84
CA MET A 41 -1.55 -31.67 -12.94
C MET A 41 -2.74 -30.79 -12.48
N ILE A 42 -3.56 -31.28 -11.54
CA ILE A 42 -4.68 -30.51 -10.97
C ILE A 42 -4.14 -29.36 -10.09
N VAL A 43 -3.15 -29.64 -9.26
CA VAL A 43 -2.51 -28.65 -8.40
C VAL A 43 -1.79 -27.59 -9.23
N GLU A 44 -1.01 -28.00 -10.25
CA GLU A 44 -0.33 -27.07 -11.15
C GLU A 44 -1.32 -26.17 -11.92
N ASN A 45 -2.39 -26.75 -12.46
CA ASN A 45 -3.40 -25.96 -13.17
C ASN A 45 -4.17 -25.02 -12.23
N GLY A 46 -4.48 -25.47 -11.00
CA GLY A 46 -5.08 -24.63 -9.97
C GLY A 46 -4.16 -23.50 -9.56
N LEU A 47 -2.88 -23.79 -9.29
CA LEU A 47 -1.87 -22.78 -8.96
C LEU A 47 -1.64 -21.79 -10.10
N LYS A 48 -1.53 -22.30 -11.35
CA LYS A 48 -1.39 -21.44 -12.53
C LYS A 48 -2.58 -20.48 -12.66
N LYS A 49 -3.81 -20.97 -12.48
CA LYS A 49 -5.01 -20.13 -12.54
C LYS A 49 -4.98 -19.03 -11.49
N VAL A 50 -4.69 -19.38 -10.22
CA VAL A 50 -4.58 -18.41 -9.12
C VAL A 50 -3.45 -17.40 -9.37
N LEU A 51 -2.31 -17.85 -9.88
CA LEU A 51 -1.19 -16.97 -10.23
C LEU A 51 -1.54 -16.01 -11.36
N ILE A 52 -2.22 -16.51 -12.42
CA ILE A 52 -2.67 -15.67 -13.53
C ILE A 52 -3.70 -14.64 -13.07
N GLU A 53 -4.67 -15.03 -12.23
CA GLU A 53 -5.66 -14.11 -11.66
C GLU A 53 -4.98 -13.02 -10.81
N LYS A 54 -4.04 -13.38 -9.93
CA LYS A 54 -3.24 -12.41 -9.14
C LYS A 54 -2.42 -11.48 -10.03
N LEU A 55 -1.79 -12.01 -11.07
CA LEU A 55 -0.99 -11.22 -12.02
C LEU A 55 -1.87 -10.23 -12.79
N ASN A 56 -3.03 -10.69 -13.28
CA ASN A 56 -3.99 -9.83 -13.98
C ASN A 56 -4.54 -8.74 -13.07
N HIS A 57 -4.87 -9.07 -11.82
CA HIS A 57 -5.30 -8.08 -10.84
C HIS A 57 -4.19 -7.05 -10.55
N SER A 58 -2.95 -7.50 -10.34
CA SER A 58 -1.80 -6.62 -10.14
C SER A 58 -1.56 -5.69 -11.33
N ASN A 59 -1.64 -6.21 -12.56
CA ASN A 59 -1.48 -5.42 -13.78
C ASN A 59 -2.60 -4.37 -13.93
N LYS A 60 -3.84 -4.72 -13.57
CA LYS A 60 -4.98 -3.80 -13.56
C LYS A 60 -4.76 -2.66 -12.57
N LEU A 61 -4.27 -2.97 -11.35
CA LEU A 61 -3.95 -1.96 -10.34
C LEU A 61 -2.83 -1.01 -10.80
N ILE A 62 -1.76 -1.55 -11.40
CA ILE A 62 -0.65 -0.75 -11.93
C ILE A 62 -1.17 0.20 -13.02
N LYS A 63 -1.98 -0.30 -13.95
CA LYS A 63 -2.57 0.52 -15.01
C LYS A 63 -3.45 1.63 -14.42
N TYR A 64 -4.34 1.27 -13.51
CA TYR A 64 -5.20 2.23 -12.84
C TYR A 64 -4.39 3.29 -12.09
N ARG A 65 -3.36 2.88 -11.32
CA ARG A 65 -2.48 3.82 -10.62
C ARG A 65 -1.78 4.80 -11.56
N ALA A 66 -1.40 4.33 -12.75
CA ALA A 66 -0.82 5.20 -13.78
C ALA A 66 -1.86 6.18 -14.35
N GLU A 67 -3.11 5.73 -14.55
CA GLU A 67 -4.21 6.57 -15.06
C GLU A 67 -4.55 7.70 -14.09
N ILE A 68 -4.65 7.42 -12.78
CA ILE A 68 -4.98 8.45 -11.79
C ILE A 68 -3.81 9.34 -11.38
N SER A 69 -2.59 9.06 -11.83
CA SER A 69 -1.40 9.83 -11.43
C SER A 69 -1.52 11.31 -11.76
N SER A 70 -2.03 11.64 -12.95
CA SER A 70 -2.25 13.02 -13.37
C SER A 70 -3.30 13.75 -12.52
N ASP A 71 -4.33 13.04 -12.07
CA ASP A 71 -5.39 13.60 -11.21
C ASP A 71 -4.88 13.85 -9.79
N ILE A 72 -3.99 12.97 -9.31
CA ILE A 72 -3.28 13.17 -8.04
C ILE A 72 -2.39 14.42 -8.14
N ASP A 73 -1.59 14.56 -9.19
CA ASP A 73 -0.74 15.73 -9.41
C ASP A 73 -1.55 17.02 -9.47
N ALA A 74 -2.70 16.99 -10.15
CA ALA A 74 -3.62 18.13 -10.21
C ALA A 74 -4.18 18.50 -8.82
N CYS A 75 -4.54 17.50 -8.01
CA CYS A 75 -5.02 17.68 -6.65
C CYS A 75 -3.94 18.29 -5.73
N LEU A 76 -2.70 17.79 -5.81
CA LEU A 76 -1.57 18.32 -5.02
C LEU A 76 -1.23 19.74 -5.44
N LYS A 77 -1.27 20.05 -6.75
CA LYS A 77 -1.05 21.39 -7.28
C LYS A 77 -2.12 22.38 -6.81
N ASP A 78 -3.41 22.00 -6.87
CA ASP A 78 -4.51 22.82 -6.38
C ASP A 78 -4.34 23.15 -4.89
N LEU A 79 -4.02 22.13 -4.06
CA LEU A 79 -3.70 22.33 -2.65
C LEU A 79 -2.52 23.29 -2.46
N GLY A 80 -1.41 23.08 -3.20
CA GLY A 80 -0.23 23.92 -3.11
C GLY A 80 -0.54 25.40 -3.41
N HIS A 81 -1.40 25.67 -4.39
CA HIS A 81 -1.85 27.02 -4.69
C HIS A 81 -2.74 27.60 -3.58
N LYS A 82 -3.69 26.84 -3.05
CA LYS A 82 -4.63 27.29 -2.01
C LYS A 82 -3.93 27.69 -0.72
N ILE A 83 -3.00 26.87 -0.25
CA ILE A 83 -2.26 27.15 1.00
C ILE A 83 -0.93 27.87 0.74
N ASN A 84 -0.64 28.22 -0.51
CA ASN A 84 0.62 28.84 -0.93
C ASN A 84 1.87 28.09 -0.42
N ALA A 85 1.81 26.73 -0.39
CA ALA A 85 2.93 25.90 0.02
C ALA A 85 4.04 25.92 -1.04
N ASP A 86 5.29 25.83 -0.61
CA ASP A 86 6.42 25.73 -1.53
C ASP A 86 6.50 24.35 -2.16
N ARG A 87 6.12 23.31 -1.41
CA ARG A 87 5.99 21.93 -1.88
C ARG A 87 4.79 21.25 -1.25
N VAL A 88 4.07 20.43 -2.04
CA VAL A 88 3.04 19.50 -1.56
C VAL A 88 3.32 18.12 -2.14
N PHE A 89 3.21 17.08 -1.33
CA PHE A 89 3.57 15.72 -1.76
C PHE A 89 2.67 14.66 -1.14
N LEU A 90 2.56 13.52 -1.83
CA LEU A 90 1.89 12.32 -1.35
C LEU A 90 2.94 11.24 -1.07
N GLY A 91 3.07 10.85 0.20
CA GLY A 91 3.85 9.70 0.62
C GLY A 91 2.96 8.47 0.73
N GLU A 92 3.19 7.47 -0.11
CA GLU A 92 2.43 6.22 -0.12
C GLU A 92 3.16 5.13 0.67
N PHE A 93 2.45 4.44 1.56
CA PHE A 93 2.99 3.32 2.32
C PHE A 93 3.11 2.06 1.47
N SER A 94 4.16 1.32 1.69
CA SER A 94 4.36 0.01 1.08
C SER A 94 4.85 -1.01 2.11
N ASN A 95 4.38 -2.24 1.96
CA ASN A 95 4.68 -3.35 2.86
C ASN A 95 5.44 -4.41 2.06
N THR A 96 6.78 -4.39 2.09
CA THR A 96 7.57 -5.18 1.14
C THR A 96 8.34 -6.35 1.75
N VAL A 97 8.61 -6.36 3.06
CA VAL A 97 9.42 -7.38 3.71
C VAL A 97 8.90 -7.70 5.10
N THR A 98 8.72 -8.96 5.39
CA THR A 98 8.43 -9.44 6.76
C THR A 98 9.75 -9.66 7.50
N GLY A 99 9.88 -9.07 8.68
CA GLY A 99 11.03 -9.30 9.55
C GLY A 99 11.03 -10.71 10.16
N THR A 100 12.14 -11.10 10.78
CA THR A 100 12.27 -12.40 11.49
C THR A 100 11.25 -12.56 12.63
N SER A 101 10.71 -11.44 13.15
CA SER A 101 9.63 -11.43 14.16
C SER A 101 8.24 -11.66 13.58
N GLY A 102 8.10 -11.83 12.25
CA GLY A 102 6.80 -11.87 11.58
C GLY A 102 6.16 -10.50 11.35
N LEU A 103 6.75 -9.42 11.88
CA LEU A 103 6.28 -8.06 11.66
C LEU A 103 6.79 -7.54 10.32
N HIS A 104 5.91 -6.80 9.65
CA HIS A 104 6.27 -6.18 8.37
C HIS A 104 7.08 -4.90 8.59
N PHE A 105 8.14 -4.72 7.80
CA PHE A 105 8.81 -3.42 7.70
C PHE A 105 7.95 -2.47 6.88
N PHE A 106 7.73 -1.30 7.43
CA PHE A 106 6.95 -0.24 6.83
C PHE A 106 7.87 0.70 6.05
N TYR A 107 7.56 0.89 4.78
CA TYR A 107 8.26 1.84 3.91
C TYR A 107 7.28 2.85 3.37
N TYR A 108 7.77 4.03 3.00
CA TYR A 108 7.01 4.96 2.18
C TYR A 108 7.82 5.40 0.96
N THR A 109 7.09 5.83 -0.06
CA THR A 109 7.63 6.38 -1.30
C THR A 109 6.85 7.63 -1.67
N ILE A 110 7.52 8.71 -2.04
CA ILE A 110 6.89 9.87 -2.64
C ILE A 110 6.91 9.68 -4.16
N ASN A 111 5.73 9.46 -4.75
CA ASN A 111 5.58 9.29 -6.20
C ASN A 111 5.03 10.54 -6.88
N ASN A 112 4.23 11.32 -6.14
CA ASN A 112 3.57 12.52 -6.64
C ASN A 112 3.95 13.69 -5.75
N GLU A 113 4.40 14.78 -6.37
CA GLU A 113 4.71 16.03 -5.69
C GLU A 113 4.39 17.23 -6.59
N TYR A 114 4.03 18.34 -5.97
CA TYR A 114 3.95 19.66 -6.57
C TYR A 114 5.00 20.54 -5.93
N ASP A 115 5.83 21.16 -6.73
CA ASP A 115 6.84 22.12 -6.30
C ASP A 115 6.60 23.46 -6.99
N LYS A 116 6.72 24.56 -6.23
CA LYS A 116 6.80 25.89 -6.82
C LYS A 116 8.05 26.03 -7.70
N PRO A 117 8.03 26.91 -8.71
CA PRO A 117 9.23 27.20 -9.49
C PRO A 117 10.41 27.60 -8.60
N GLY A 118 11.53 26.92 -8.78
CA GLY A 118 12.78 27.15 -8.01
C GLY A 118 12.92 26.25 -6.76
N ILE A 119 11.92 25.49 -6.40
CA ILE A 119 11.99 24.52 -5.29
C ILE A 119 12.57 23.19 -5.81
N ILE A 120 13.48 22.58 -5.03
CA ILE A 120 14.11 21.32 -5.40
C ILE A 120 13.16 20.16 -5.14
N PRO A 121 12.84 19.31 -6.14
CA PRO A 121 12.03 18.11 -5.95
C PRO A 121 12.67 17.13 -4.95
N ILE A 122 11.81 16.48 -4.15
CA ILE A 122 12.25 15.50 -3.14
C ILE A 122 11.87 14.05 -3.45
N ALA A 123 10.97 13.81 -4.40
CA ALA A 123 10.47 12.46 -4.72
C ALA A 123 11.60 11.46 -4.99
N LYS A 124 12.65 11.86 -5.71
CA LYS A 124 13.81 10.98 -5.99
C LYS A 124 14.57 10.56 -4.74
N GLN A 125 14.59 11.41 -3.72
CA GLN A 125 15.31 11.15 -2.46
C GLN A 125 14.46 10.30 -1.49
N HIS A 126 13.13 10.34 -1.65
CA HIS A 126 12.16 9.66 -0.78
C HIS A 126 11.56 8.42 -1.44
N GLN A 127 12.41 7.59 -2.06
CA GLN A 127 12.03 6.30 -2.60
C GLN A 127 12.30 5.20 -1.57
N LYS A 128 11.29 4.39 -1.26
CA LYS A 128 11.39 3.22 -0.36
C LYS A 128 12.10 3.53 0.97
N GLN A 129 11.70 4.61 1.63
CA GLN A 129 12.25 5.02 2.92
C GLN A 129 11.65 4.20 4.05
N ASN A 130 12.50 3.69 4.95
CA ASN A 130 12.03 2.92 6.12
C ASN A 130 11.38 3.87 7.14
N CYS A 131 10.08 3.67 7.39
CA CYS A 131 9.31 4.48 8.33
C CYS A 131 9.80 4.35 9.78
N SER A 132 10.42 3.23 10.14
CA SER A 132 10.92 3.01 11.51
C SER A 132 12.07 3.95 11.88
N ASN A 133 12.75 4.51 10.90
CA ASN A 133 13.86 5.45 11.11
C ASN A 133 13.39 6.90 11.30
N LEU A 134 12.12 7.18 11.04
CA LEU A 134 11.57 8.54 11.07
C LEU A 134 10.45 8.62 12.11
N LYS A 135 10.75 9.24 13.26
CA LYS A 135 9.77 9.40 14.36
C LYS A 135 8.53 10.18 13.93
N ILE A 136 8.72 11.12 13.01
CA ILE A 136 7.61 11.94 12.49
C ILE A 136 6.54 11.08 11.80
N ILE A 137 6.90 10.01 11.08
CA ILE A 137 5.93 9.13 10.42
C ILE A 137 5.11 8.37 11.47
N SER A 138 5.76 7.85 12.51
CA SER A 138 5.06 7.22 13.63
C SER A 138 4.10 8.19 14.33
N SER A 139 4.51 9.45 14.46
CA SER A 139 3.67 10.51 15.06
C SER A 139 2.46 10.83 14.20
N VAL A 140 2.62 10.93 12.88
CA VAL A 140 1.51 11.16 11.93
C VAL A 140 0.51 10.01 11.95
N VAL A 141 0.99 8.77 11.91
CA VAL A 141 0.11 7.58 11.99
C VAL A 141 -0.72 7.58 13.27
N LYS A 142 -0.08 7.90 14.42
CA LYS A 142 -0.72 7.90 15.74
C LYS A 142 -1.70 9.06 15.91
N ASN A 143 -1.29 10.27 15.55
CA ASN A 143 -2.02 11.50 15.86
C ASN A 143 -2.90 12.00 14.71
N LYS A 144 -2.83 11.35 13.54
CA LYS A 144 -3.49 11.69 12.28
C LYS A 144 -2.98 12.99 11.64
N VAL A 145 -2.48 13.93 12.41
CA VAL A 145 -1.88 15.19 11.94
C VAL A 145 -0.58 15.49 12.69
N LEU A 146 0.33 16.20 12.03
CA LEU A 146 1.56 16.71 12.63
C LEU A 146 1.93 18.06 12.03
N ALA A 147 2.15 19.06 12.89
CA ALA A 147 2.67 20.37 12.50
C ALA A 147 4.05 20.58 13.12
N ILE A 148 5.05 20.85 12.29
CA ILE A 148 6.38 21.32 12.69
C ILE A 148 6.48 22.77 12.23
N LYS A 149 6.23 23.71 13.16
CA LYS A 149 6.24 25.15 12.88
C LYS A 149 7.64 25.72 12.72
N ASN A 150 8.62 25.05 13.30
CA ASN A 150 10.02 25.37 13.12
C ASN A 150 10.83 24.07 13.13
N ILE A 151 11.52 23.77 12.06
CA ILE A 151 12.30 22.53 11.95
C ILE A 151 13.40 22.43 13.00
N GLU A 152 13.90 23.56 13.53
CA GLU A 152 14.92 23.57 14.57
C GLU A 152 14.41 22.93 15.87
N ASP A 153 13.09 22.91 16.11
CA ASP A 153 12.49 22.35 17.35
C ASP A 153 12.63 20.84 17.44
N ILE A 154 12.84 20.15 16.31
CA ILE A 154 12.99 18.69 16.27
C ILE A 154 14.45 18.22 16.20
N LYS A 155 15.42 19.15 16.18
CA LYS A 155 16.83 18.84 16.00
C LYS A 155 17.36 17.77 16.98
N ASP A 156 17.02 17.88 18.24
CA ASP A 156 17.52 16.96 19.28
C ASP A 156 16.60 15.74 19.46
N SER A 157 15.31 15.89 19.20
CA SER A 157 14.31 14.81 19.38
C SER A 157 14.23 13.85 18.20
N ASP A 158 14.43 14.32 16.97
CA ASP A 158 14.45 13.54 15.72
C ASP A 158 15.51 14.08 14.73
N PRO A 159 16.79 13.87 15.02
CA PRO A 159 17.88 14.41 14.20
C PRO A 159 17.87 13.89 12.77
N ILE A 160 17.41 12.64 12.52
CA ILE A 160 17.35 12.08 11.17
C ILE A 160 16.37 12.88 10.32
N THR A 161 15.15 13.09 10.81
CA THR A 161 14.15 13.92 10.14
C THR A 161 14.65 15.36 9.98
N TYR A 162 15.21 15.95 11.05
CA TYR A 162 15.76 17.30 11.00
C TYR A 162 16.74 17.51 9.85
N TYR A 163 17.78 16.68 9.77
CA TYR A 163 18.80 16.83 8.71
C TYR A 163 18.24 16.58 7.33
N THR A 164 17.36 15.57 7.18
CA THR A 164 16.73 15.25 5.90
C THR A 164 15.88 16.42 5.38
N VAL A 165 15.03 16.99 6.24
CA VAL A 165 14.09 18.05 5.88
C VAL A 165 14.83 19.39 5.69
N LYS A 166 15.82 19.66 6.53
CA LYS A 166 16.67 20.86 6.44
C LYS A 166 17.50 20.89 5.15
N ALA A 167 18.04 19.75 4.72
CA ALA A 167 18.79 19.64 3.46
C ALA A 167 17.94 20.03 2.24
N ASN A 168 16.63 19.90 2.34
CA ASN A 168 15.66 20.29 1.31
C ASN A 168 15.15 21.73 1.45
N GLY A 169 15.77 22.55 2.31
CA GLY A 169 15.42 23.95 2.54
C GLY A 169 14.17 24.18 3.38
N THR A 170 13.51 23.13 3.85
CA THR A 170 12.25 23.23 4.58
C THR A 170 12.44 23.84 5.97
N LYS A 171 11.62 24.81 6.33
CA LYS A 171 11.53 25.41 7.66
C LYS A 171 10.29 24.98 8.44
N GLN A 172 9.18 24.79 7.72
CA GLN A 172 7.92 24.32 8.29
C GLN A 172 7.42 23.12 7.53
N LEU A 173 6.85 22.14 8.25
CA LEU A 173 6.32 20.91 7.67
C LEU A 173 5.00 20.55 8.33
N PHE A 174 3.98 20.32 7.51
CA PHE A 174 2.65 19.89 7.92
C PHE A 174 2.38 18.54 7.27
N LEU A 175 1.98 17.56 8.05
CA LEU A 175 1.68 16.21 7.57
C LEU A 175 0.30 15.80 8.06
N MET A 176 -0.47 15.14 7.20
CA MET A 176 -1.77 14.55 7.52
C MET A 176 -1.81 13.12 7.05
N TYR A 177 -2.23 12.21 7.93
CA TYR A 177 -2.38 10.79 7.64
C TYR A 177 -3.46 10.55 6.62
N PHE A 178 -3.20 9.65 5.69
CA PHE A 178 -4.10 9.28 4.61
C PHE A 178 -4.53 7.83 4.75
N GLU A 179 -5.82 7.63 5.00
CA GLU A 179 -6.48 6.32 5.02
C GLU A 179 -7.79 6.40 4.23
N LEU A 180 -8.24 5.25 3.72
CA LEU A 180 -9.55 5.12 3.09
C LEU A 180 -10.67 5.04 4.15
N PRO A 181 -11.95 5.22 3.77
CA PRO A 181 -13.08 5.13 4.72
C PRO A 181 -13.21 3.78 5.45
N ASP A 182 -12.62 2.71 4.93
CA ASP A 182 -12.55 1.39 5.57
C ASP A 182 -11.29 1.20 6.42
N GLU A 183 -10.65 2.32 6.80
CA GLU A 183 -9.43 2.35 7.62
C GLU A 183 -8.19 1.73 6.93
N THR A 184 -8.24 1.43 5.62
CA THR A 184 -7.06 0.97 4.89
C THR A 184 -6.03 2.10 4.82
N PRO A 185 -4.84 1.93 5.40
CA PRO A 185 -3.79 2.95 5.36
C PRO A 185 -3.21 3.07 3.96
N ILE A 186 -3.23 4.27 3.40
CA ILE A 186 -2.61 4.60 2.10
C ILE A 186 -1.25 5.26 2.30
N GLY A 187 -1.17 6.25 3.21
CA GLY A 187 0.05 7.00 3.39
C GLY A 187 -0.13 8.29 4.19
N PHE A 188 0.40 9.37 3.66
CA PHE A 188 0.25 10.71 4.21
C PHE A 188 0.41 11.76 3.12
N ILE A 189 -0.31 12.87 3.26
CA ILE A 189 -0.09 14.07 2.48
C ILE A 189 0.77 15.04 3.29
N GLY A 190 1.71 15.74 2.63
CA GLY A 190 2.59 16.70 3.26
C GLY A 190 2.60 18.03 2.55
N ALA A 191 2.74 19.12 3.32
CA ALA A 191 2.99 20.45 2.82
C ALA A 191 4.22 21.04 3.51
N SER A 192 5.16 21.61 2.75
CA SER A 192 6.38 22.21 3.31
C SER A 192 6.61 23.62 2.79
N TYR A 193 7.28 24.41 3.63
CA TYR A 193 7.60 25.80 3.40
C TYR A 193 9.08 26.08 3.68
N GLU A 194 9.75 26.78 2.78
CA GLU A 194 11.12 27.28 2.97
C GLU A 194 11.15 28.59 3.77
N LYS A 195 10.01 29.27 3.87
CA LYS A 195 9.78 30.47 4.69
C LYS A 195 8.55 30.21 5.56
N ASN A 196 8.32 31.09 6.54
CA ASN A 196 7.11 30.97 7.33
C ASN A 196 5.85 31.15 6.47
N SER A 197 4.91 30.23 6.63
CA SER A 197 3.59 30.34 6.01
C SER A 197 2.85 31.58 6.52
N PHE A 198 2.07 32.19 5.64
CA PHE A 198 1.10 33.26 6.00
C PHE A 198 -0.23 32.69 6.51
N TYR A 199 -0.49 31.40 6.27
CA TYR A 199 -1.72 30.73 6.67
C TYR A 199 -1.58 30.18 8.10
N SER A 200 -2.70 30.16 8.83
CA SER A 200 -2.75 29.49 10.12
C SER A 200 -2.65 27.96 9.95
N GLU A 201 -2.19 27.29 11.00
CA GLU A 201 -2.15 25.83 11.04
C GLU A 201 -3.53 25.20 10.76
N THR A 202 -4.60 25.81 11.30
CA THR A 202 -5.98 25.36 11.11
C THR A 202 -6.41 25.46 9.64
N ASP A 203 -6.08 26.56 8.95
CA ASP A 203 -6.41 26.75 7.55
C ASP A 203 -5.66 25.74 6.67
N ILE A 204 -4.37 25.51 6.96
CA ILE A 204 -3.56 24.53 6.24
C ILE A 204 -4.19 23.12 6.37
N PHE A 205 -4.48 22.67 7.58
CA PHE A 205 -5.08 21.36 7.79
C PHE A 205 -6.51 21.26 7.25
N TYR A 206 -7.27 22.34 7.25
CA TYR A 206 -8.58 22.35 6.61
C TYR A 206 -8.47 22.07 5.10
N GLU A 207 -7.63 22.82 4.38
CA GLU A 207 -7.43 22.59 2.95
C GLU A 207 -6.80 21.22 2.64
N MET A 208 -5.86 20.75 3.46
CA MET A 208 -5.33 19.39 3.36
C MET A 208 -6.44 18.35 3.52
N SER A 209 -7.38 18.53 4.44
CA SER A 209 -8.52 17.62 4.64
C SER A 209 -9.48 17.59 3.46
N VAL A 210 -9.69 18.74 2.81
CA VAL A 210 -10.48 18.83 1.58
C VAL A 210 -9.81 18.06 0.44
N SER A 211 -8.51 18.28 0.25
CA SER A 211 -7.72 17.58 -0.77
C SER A 211 -7.64 16.07 -0.50
N LEU A 212 -7.52 15.66 0.76
CA LEU A 212 -7.55 14.24 1.13
C LEU A 212 -8.85 13.55 0.72
N ARG A 213 -10.01 14.18 0.90
CA ARG A 213 -11.30 13.64 0.45
C ARG A 213 -11.35 13.45 -1.07
N ASN A 214 -10.74 14.35 -1.83
CA ASN A 214 -10.63 14.19 -3.28
C ASN A 214 -9.71 13.02 -3.65
N LEU A 215 -8.57 12.91 -2.99
CA LEU A 215 -7.66 11.77 -3.16
C LEU A 215 -8.31 10.44 -2.77
N GLN A 216 -9.07 10.38 -1.66
CA GLN A 216 -9.80 9.17 -1.26
C GLN A 216 -10.69 8.64 -2.39
N ARG A 217 -11.43 9.52 -3.08
CA ARG A 217 -12.28 9.12 -4.21
C ARG A 217 -11.49 8.51 -5.37
N LEU A 218 -10.27 8.99 -5.61
CA LEU A 218 -9.39 8.40 -6.64
C LEU A 218 -8.88 7.01 -6.24
N PHE A 219 -8.61 6.78 -4.95
CA PHE A 219 -8.12 5.49 -4.46
C PHE A 219 -9.22 4.46 -4.15
N GLU A 220 -10.51 4.86 -4.11
CA GLU A 220 -11.66 3.96 -3.84
C GLU A 220 -12.12 3.13 -5.03
N TYR A 221 -11.64 3.40 -6.24
CA TYR A 221 -12.13 2.75 -7.48
C TYR A 221 -12.03 1.23 -7.44
N ASP A 222 -11.03 0.66 -6.77
CA ASP A 222 -10.78 -0.79 -6.72
C ASP A 222 -11.89 -1.59 -5.97
N LYS A 223 -12.77 -0.91 -5.23
CA LYS A 223 -13.85 -1.55 -4.46
C LYS A 223 -15.18 -1.67 -5.21
N LYS A 224 -15.38 -0.90 -6.28
CA LYS A 224 -16.65 -0.90 -7.03
C LYS A 224 -16.75 -2.04 -8.05
N GLU A 225 -15.65 -2.76 -8.32
CA GLU A 225 -15.62 -3.88 -9.28
C GLU A 225 -15.46 -5.26 -8.61
N LYS A 226 -15.57 -5.34 -7.29
CA LYS A 226 -15.71 -6.60 -6.53
C LYS A 226 -17.16 -6.88 -6.23
#